data_9ef9a7c8ee93f55fda471246f0911277
#
_entry.id   9ef9a7c8ee93f55fda471246f0911277
#
_cell.length_a   1.000
_cell.length_b   1.000
_cell.length_c   1.000
_cell.angle_alpha   90.00
_cell.angle_beta   90.00
_cell.angle_gamma   90.00
#
_symmetry.space_group_name_H-M   'P 1'
#
loop_
_entity.id
_entity.type
_entity.pdbx_description
1 polymer ?
#
loop_
_entity_poly.entity_id
_entity_poly.type
_entity_poly.pdbx_seq_one_letter_code
_entity_poly.pdbx_strand_id
1 'polypeptide(L)'
;MKITDILEGKFRSQDIEEFVPQDSDLDNIKSEYLPDWEMLDHRTLQAKYVAKDHRHALEFVGFVNELSEKMDHFAEVTQDVAEVTVKTSTFDVKGLTILDFKLALYVDSYAEKNDIEQVRMQGNFGMHEGKKDACYNKVKSRVKVWPSAYASGQLVQCRKRGAANWGKNKKK
;
A
#
# COMPACT_ATOMS: atom_id res chain seq x y z
N MET A 1 7.14 22.03 10.35
CA MET A 1 7.41 20.86 11.20
C MET A 1 7.84 19.73 10.27
N LYS A 2 8.95 19.04 10.53
CA LYS A 2 9.38 17.93 9.67
C LYS A 2 8.84 16.64 10.28
N ILE A 3 8.38 15.71 9.45
CA ILE A 3 7.86 14.42 9.93
C ILE A 3 8.92 13.63 10.70
N THR A 4 10.20 13.75 10.30
CA THR A 4 11.34 13.19 11.03
C THR A 4 11.35 13.59 12.50
N ASP A 5 11.05 14.84 12.79
CA ASP A 5 11.04 15.36 14.17
C ASP A 5 9.94 14.72 15.01
N ILE A 6 8.80 14.37 14.37
CA ILE A 6 7.68 13.70 15.01
C ILE A 6 8.01 12.22 15.25
N LEU A 7 8.57 11.54 14.26
CA LEU A 7 8.96 10.13 14.36
C LEU A 7 10.07 9.90 15.38
N GLU A 8 10.96 10.88 15.56
CA GLU A 8 12.02 10.85 16.57
C GLU A 8 11.55 11.19 18.00
N GLY A 9 10.26 11.41 18.20
CA GLY A 9 9.70 11.68 19.53
C GLY A 9 9.99 13.07 20.10
N LYS A 10 10.36 14.03 19.25
CA LYS A 10 10.68 15.42 19.64
C LYS A 10 9.45 16.27 19.97
N PHE A 11 8.25 15.75 19.72
CA PHE A 11 6.98 16.43 19.94
C PHE A 11 6.14 15.72 20.98
N ARG A 12 5.29 16.48 21.70
CA ARG A 12 4.33 15.93 22.66
C ARG A 12 3.19 15.26 21.88
N SER A 13 2.54 14.27 22.51
CA SER A 13 1.41 13.54 21.92
C SER A 13 0.33 14.46 21.36
N GLN A 14 0.02 15.57 22.06
CA GLN A 14 -0.97 16.56 21.63
C GLN A 14 -0.59 17.31 20.36
N ASP A 15 0.70 17.53 20.10
CA ASP A 15 1.16 18.21 18.88
C ASP A 15 1.09 17.29 17.65
N ILE A 16 0.94 15.97 17.89
CA ILE A 16 0.91 14.93 16.86
C ILE A 16 -0.52 14.66 16.39
N GLU A 17 -1.49 14.71 17.30
CA GLU A 17 -2.90 14.41 17.00
C GLU A 17 -3.53 15.41 16.02
N GLU A 18 -3.04 16.65 15.99
CA GLU A 18 -3.53 17.68 15.06
C GLU A 18 -2.83 17.70 13.69
N PHE A 19 -1.75 16.91 13.52
CA PHE A 19 -1.00 16.93 12.27
C PHE A 19 -1.63 15.98 11.25
N VAL A 20 -2.33 16.55 10.28
CA VAL A 20 -2.82 15.84 9.08
C VAL A 20 -1.88 16.20 7.92
N PRO A 21 -1.10 15.25 7.39
CA PRO A 21 -0.26 15.51 6.23
C PRO A 21 -1.10 15.95 5.02
N GLN A 22 -0.55 16.85 4.19
CA GLN A 22 -1.16 17.16 2.91
C GLN A 22 -0.98 15.99 1.94
N ASP A 23 -1.87 15.82 0.97
CA ASP A 23 -1.79 14.72 -0.01
C ASP A 23 -0.44 14.65 -0.72
N SER A 24 0.19 15.81 -1.01
CA SER A 24 1.54 15.88 -1.60
C SER A 24 2.63 15.34 -0.69
N ASP A 25 2.42 15.33 0.61
CA ASP A 25 3.41 14.87 1.59
C ASP A 25 3.27 13.37 1.84
N LEU A 26 2.04 12.81 1.73
CA LEU A 26 1.75 11.41 1.99
C LEU A 26 2.59 10.47 1.12
N ASP A 27 2.68 10.73 -0.19
CA ASP A 27 3.45 9.91 -1.12
C ASP A 27 4.96 9.96 -0.81
N ASN A 28 5.47 11.14 -0.43
CA ASN A 28 6.87 11.31 -0.05
C ASN A 28 7.19 10.57 1.25
N ILE A 29 6.35 10.74 2.28
CA ILE A 29 6.49 10.06 3.57
C ILE A 29 6.46 8.55 3.39
N LYS A 30 5.47 8.05 2.65
CA LYS A 30 5.30 6.63 2.35
C LYS A 30 6.52 6.08 1.61
N SER A 31 7.01 6.79 0.59
CA SER A 31 8.14 6.33 -0.24
C SER A 31 9.44 6.27 0.55
N GLU A 32 9.65 7.20 1.48
CA GLU A 32 10.88 7.33 2.24
C GLU A 32 10.92 6.39 3.45
N TYR A 33 9.80 6.25 4.17
CA TYR A 33 9.77 5.56 5.47
C TYR A 33 9.04 4.22 5.45
N LEU A 34 8.10 4.03 4.52
CA LEU A 34 7.25 2.83 4.45
C LEU A 34 7.17 2.29 3.00
N PRO A 35 8.33 2.01 2.35
CA PRO A 35 8.35 1.66 0.92
C PRO A 35 7.53 0.41 0.60
N ASP A 36 7.41 -0.52 1.51
CA ASP A 36 6.74 -1.81 1.32
C ASP A 36 5.27 -1.83 1.77
N TRP A 37 4.80 -0.73 2.39
CA TRP A 37 3.38 -0.52 2.64
C TRP A 37 2.68 -0.06 1.36
N GLU A 38 1.43 -0.45 1.19
CA GLU A 38 0.55 0.05 0.14
C GLU A 38 -0.34 1.16 0.69
N MET A 39 -0.51 2.24 -0.09
CA MET A 39 -1.45 3.31 0.25
C MET A 39 -2.69 3.18 -0.64
N LEU A 40 -3.84 2.93 -0.01
CA LEU A 40 -5.11 2.79 -0.69
C LEU A 40 -5.87 4.12 -0.65
N ASP A 41 -6.18 4.66 -1.85
CA ASP A 41 -6.98 5.88 -2.03
C ASP A 41 -6.52 7.09 -1.18
N HIS A 42 -5.23 7.19 -0.86
CA HIS A 42 -4.63 8.20 0.04
C HIS A 42 -5.28 8.26 1.44
N ARG A 43 -5.95 7.18 1.86
CA ARG A 43 -6.71 7.14 3.11
C ARG A 43 -6.39 5.99 4.04
N THR A 44 -5.76 4.95 3.51
CA THR A 44 -5.46 3.74 4.27
C THR A 44 -4.06 3.27 3.93
N LEU A 45 -3.25 3.00 4.95
CA LEU A 45 -2.01 2.26 4.80
C LEU A 45 -2.28 0.78 5.04
N GLN A 46 -1.70 -0.08 4.21
CA GLN A 46 -1.85 -1.53 4.30
C GLN A 46 -0.52 -2.22 4.07
N ALA A 47 -0.22 -3.23 4.88
CA ALA A 47 0.91 -4.12 4.67
C ALA A 47 0.55 -5.56 4.98
N LYS A 48 1.25 -6.49 4.34
CA LYS A 48 1.11 -7.93 4.55
C LYS A 48 2.42 -8.50 5.07
N TYR A 49 2.31 -9.37 6.06
CA TYR A 49 3.43 -10.03 6.72
C TYR A 49 3.24 -11.54 6.70
N VAL A 50 4.34 -12.26 6.62
CA VAL A 50 4.36 -13.72 6.72
C VAL A 50 5.23 -14.12 7.89
N ALA A 51 4.61 -14.68 8.90
CA ALA A 51 5.30 -15.23 10.05
C ALA A 51 5.78 -16.66 9.76
N LYS A 52 6.70 -17.15 10.56
CA LYS A 52 7.26 -18.49 10.44
C LYS A 52 6.18 -19.60 10.57
N ASP A 53 5.20 -19.39 11.43
CA ASP A 53 4.10 -20.31 11.68
C ASP A 53 2.90 -19.56 12.29
N HIS A 54 1.80 -20.27 12.49
CA HIS A 54 0.56 -19.73 13.05
C HIS A 54 0.77 -19.11 14.45
N ARG A 55 1.63 -19.69 15.30
CA ARG A 55 1.87 -19.18 16.65
C ARG A 55 2.57 -17.85 16.62
N HIS A 56 3.61 -17.70 15.79
CA HIS A 56 4.29 -16.41 15.61
C HIS A 56 3.37 -15.36 14.99
N ALA A 57 2.46 -15.76 14.09
CA ALA A 57 1.45 -14.86 13.57
C ALA A 57 0.50 -14.36 14.67
N LEU A 58 0.06 -15.22 15.59
CA LEU A 58 -0.76 -14.82 16.75
C LEU A 58 -0.01 -13.87 17.70
N GLU A 59 1.27 -14.13 17.96
CA GLU A 59 2.12 -13.24 18.77
C GLU A 59 2.25 -11.85 18.11
N PHE A 60 2.38 -11.81 16.78
CA PHE A 60 2.42 -10.56 16.01
C PHE A 60 1.09 -9.81 16.05
N VAL A 61 -0.03 -10.50 15.86
CA VAL A 61 -1.37 -9.90 16.00
C VAL A 61 -1.58 -9.33 17.40
N GLY A 62 -1.14 -10.07 18.43
CA GLY A 62 -1.18 -9.61 19.83
C GLY A 62 -0.39 -8.32 20.04
N PHE A 63 0.81 -8.24 19.46
CA PHE A 63 1.64 -7.02 19.50
C PHE A 63 0.94 -5.84 18.81
N VAL A 64 0.38 -6.02 17.61
CA VAL A 64 -0.30 -4.93 16.88
C VAL A 64 -1.50 -4.41 17.67
N ASN A 65 -2.28 -5.31 18.28
CA ASN A 65 -3.41 -4.92 19.12
C ASN A 65 -2.96 -4.14 20.36
N GLU A 66 -1.93 -4.62 21.08
CA GLU A 66 -1.37 -3.92 22.24
C GLU A 66 -0.81 -2.54 21.89
N LEU A 67 -0.14 -2.45 20.72
CA LEU A 67 0.36 -1.18 20.20
C LEU A 67 -0.80 -0.21 19.90
N SER A 68 -1.86 -0.71 19.24
CA SER A 68 -3.05 0.06 18.92
C SER A 68 -3.71 0.63 20.19
N GLU A 69 -3.84 -0.18 21.24
CA GLU A 69 -4.38 0.27 22.54
C GLU A 69 -3.47 1.35 23.18
N LYS A 70 -2.16 1.13 23.19
CA LYS A 70 -1.20 2.11 23.77
C LYS A 70 -1.18 3.44 23.04
N MET A 71 -1.44 3.43 21.74
CA MET A 71 -1.45 4.63 20.90
C MET A 71 -2.83 5.29 20.85
N ASP A 72 -3.87 4.64 21.39
CA ASP A 72 -5.29 4.99 21.19
C ASP A 72 -5.61 5.18 19.70
N HIS A 73 -5.01 4.32 18.87
CA HIS A 73 -5.11 4.37 17.42
C HIS A 73 -5.20 2.96 16.83
N PHE A 74 -6.39 2.57 16.38
CA PHE A 74 -6.69 1.19 16.03
C PHE A 74 -6.34 0.83 14.59
N ALA A 75 -5.72 -0.35 14.45
CA ALA A 75 -5.52 -0.99 13.16
C ALA A 75 -6.52 -2.15 12.95
N GLU A 76 -6.96 -2.31 11.71
CA GLU A 76 -7.64 -3.53 11.28
C GLU A 76 -6.60 -4.61 11.02
N VAL A 77 -6.69 -5.73 11.74
CA VAL A 77 -5.76 -6.85 11.60
C VAL A 77 -6.53 -8.08 11.15
N THR A 78 -6.13 -8.67 10.02
CA THR A 78 -6.64 -9.96 9.55
C THR A 78 -5.53 -10.97 9.51
N GLN A 79 -5.82 -12.20 9.97
CA GLN A 79 -4.87 -13.30 9.98
C GLN A 79 -5.43 -14.49 9.20
N ASP A 80 -4.58 -15.06 8.34
CA ASP A 80 -4.83 -16.34 7.67
C ASP A 80 -3.61 -17.25 7.86
N VAL A 81 -3.74 -18.21 8.78
CA VAL A 81 -2.68 -19.14 9.24
C VAL A 81 -1.42 -18.37 9.68
N ALA A 82 -0.44 -18.22 8.81
CA ALA A 82 0.83 -17.52 9.07
C ALA A 82 0.90 -16.14 8.42
N GLU A 83 -0.07 -15.79 7.59
CA GLU A 83 -0.15 -14.49 6.93
C GLU A 83 -0.96 -13.50 7.80
N VAL A 84 -0.44 -12.29 7.96
CA VAL A 84 -1.10 -11.22 8.71
C VAL A 84 -1.15 -9.98 7.83
N THR A 85 -2.34 -9.42 7.67
CA THR A 85 -2.54 -8.14 6.99
C THR A 85 -2.91 -7.09 8.03
N VAL A 86 -2.17 -5.99 8.02
CA VAL A 86 -2.40 -4.84 8.90
C VAL A 86 -2.85 -3.66 8.04
N LYS A 87 -3.95 -3.01 8.45
CA LYS A 87 -4.44 -1.78 7.83
C LYS A 87 -4.64 -0.72 8.89
N THR A 88 -4.29 0.50 8.58
CA THR A 88 -4.53 1.64 9.46
C THR A 88 -5.06 2.84 8.70
N SER A 89 -5.97 3.58 9.33
CA SER A 89 -6.55 4.82 8.85
C SER A 89 -7.19 5.55 10.01
N THR A 90 -7.21 6.87 9.96
CA THR A 90 -7.87 7.70 11.00
C THR A 90 -9.29 8.02 10.56
N PHE A 91 -10.26 7.42 11.27
CA PHE A 91 -11.67 7.49 10.90
C PHE A 91 -12.23 8.93 10.93
N ASP A 92 -11.88 9.71 11.96
CA ASP A 92 -12.42 11.05 12.17
C ASP A 92 -12.07 12.03 11.07
N VAL A 93 -10.85 11.93 10.53
CA VAL A 93 -10.39 12.75 9.40
C VAL A 93 -10.66 12.10 8.05
N LYS A 94 -11.19 10.87 8.03
CA LYS A 94 -11.42 10.07 6.82
C LYS A 94 -10.17 9.96 5.93
N GLY A 95 -9.02 9.80 6.54
CA GLY A 95 -7.74 9.81 5.85
C GLY A 95 -6.61 9.30 6.73
N LEU A 96 -5.38 9.69 6.40
CA LEU A 96 -4.18 9.35 7.13
C LEU A 96 -3.72 10.51 8.00
N THR A 97 -3.27 10.18 9.20
CA THR A 97 -2.60 11.11 10.11
C THR A 97 -1.21 10.59 10.43
N ILE A 98 -0.45 11.35 11.18
CA ILE A 98 0.88 10.92 11.63
C ILE A 98 0.82 9.68 12.52
N LEU A 99 -0.31 9.41 13.18
CA LEU A 99 -0.48 8.22 14.01
C LEU A 99 -0.46 6.94 13.18
N ASP A 100 -1.04 6.96 11.96
CA ASP A 100 -1.00 5.84 11.03
C ASP A 100 0.43 5.49 10.62
N PHE A 101 1.23 6.51 10.31
CA PHE A 101 2.64 6.33 9.95
C PHE A 101 3.48 5.84 11.12
N LYS A 102 3.25 6.35 12.33
CA LYS A 102 3.92 5.86 13.55
C LYS A 102 3.59 4.41 13.84
N LEU A 103 2.31 4.06 13.79
CA LEU A 103 1.87 2.69 13.99
C LEU A 103 2.55 1.77 12.98
N ALA A 104 2.55 2.12 11.70
CA ALA A 104 3.17 1.35 10.64
C ALA A 104 4.68 1.13 10.90
N LEU A 105 5.43 2.18 11.29
CA LEU A 105 6.84 2.08 11.60
C LEU A 105 7.14 1.18 12.82
N TYR A 106 6.31 1.23 13.85
CA TYR A 106 6.48 0.33 15.00
C TYR A 106 6.17 -1.12 14.62
N VAL A 107 5.18 -1.35 13.76
CA VAL A 107 4.84 -2.67 13.24
C VAL A 107 6.01 -3.24 12.42
N ASP A 108 6.58 -2.45 11.51
CA ASP A 108 7.77 -2.85 10.72
C ASP A 108 8.96 -3.17 11.63
N SER A 109 9.24 -2.30 12.61
CA SER A 109 10.35 -2.51 13.54
C SER A 109 10.20 -3.79 14.39
N TYR A 110 8.97 -4.14 14.75
CA TYR A 110 8.71 -5.39 15.45
C TYR A 110 8.87 -6.59 14.53
N ALA A 111 8.34 -6.51 13.32
CA ALA A 111 8.44 -7.57 12.31
C ALA A 111 9.90 -7.90 12.00
N GLU A 112 10.73 -6.88 11.77
CA GLU A 112 12.17 -7.03 11.52
C GLU A 112 12.89 -7.73 12.69
N LYS A 113 12.61 -7.30 13.94
CA LYS A 113 13.22 -7.87 15.14
C LYS A 113 12.83 -9.33 15.42
N ASN A 114 11.71 -9.77 14.90
CA ASN A 114 11.15 -11.11 15.15
C ASN A 114 11.16 -12.01 13.90
N ASP A 115 11.95 -11.67 12.88
CA ASP A 115 12.11 -12.43 11.64
C ASP A 115 10.76 -12.71 10.95
N ILE A 116 9.87 -11.71 10.95
CA ILE A 116 8.58 -11.74 10.26
C ILE A 116 8.77 -11.01 8.93
N GLU A 117 8.60 -11.71 7.82
CA GLU A 117 8.82 -11.17 6.49
C GLU A 117 7.67 -10.26 6.07
N GLN A 118 7.97 -9.00 5.74
CA GLN A 118 7.01 -8.13 5.08
C GLN A 118 6.99 -8.45 3.58
N VAL A 119 5.81 -8.82 3.10
CA VAL A 119 5.60 -9.15 1.69
C VAL A 119 5.08 -7.93 0.96
N ARG A 120 5.80 -7.50 -0.07
CA ARG A 120 5.25 -6.48 -0.98
C ARG A 120 3.93 -6.99 -1.55
N MET A 121 2.86 -6.33 -1.16
CA MET A 121 1.60 -6.55 -1.81
C MET A 121 1.74 -6.06 -3.24
N GLN A 122 1.99 -7.00 -4.16
CA GLN A 122 1.86 -6.70 -5.58
C GLN A 122 0.37 -6.43 -5.79
N GLY A 123 0.00 -5.16 -5.64
CA GLY A 123 -1.36 -4.69 -5.81
C GLY A 123 -1.88 -5.11 -7.17
N ASN A 124 -2.68 -6.16 -7.20
CA ASN A 124 -3.51 -6.48 -8.35
C ASN A 124 -4.69 -5.50 -8.50
N PHE A 125 -4.65 -4.35 -7.81
CA PHE A 125 -5.65 -3.27 -7.90
C PHE A 125 -5.06 -1.86 -8.03
N GLY A 126 -3.77 -1.70 -8.21
CA GLY A 126 -3.19 -0.48 -8.75
C GLY A 126 -2.75 -0.84 -10.15
N MET A 127 -3.17 -0.09 -11.15
CA MET A 127 -2.63 -0.24 -12.49
C MET A 127 -1.11 -0.36 -12.38
N HIS A 128 -0.58 -1.58 -12.60
CA HIS A 128 0.76 -1.67 -13.09
C HIS A 128 0.88 -0.54 -14.13
N GLU A 129 1.76 0.41 -13.93
CA GLU A 129 2.47 0.96 -15.07
C GLU A 129 3.21 -0.23 -15.68
N GLY A 130 2.42 -1.15 -16.19
CA GLY A 130 2.91 -2.29 -16.94
C GLY A 130 3.81 -1.70 -17.98
N LYS A 131 5.02 -2.25 -18.09
CA LYS A 131 6.03 -1.81 -19.05
C LYS A 131 5.32 -1.15 -20.22
N LYS A 132 5.61 0.12 -20.47
CA LYS A 132 5.07 0.90 -21.60
C LYS A 132 5.59 0.27 -22.87
N ASP A 133 5.16 -1.00 -23.10
CA ASP A 133 5.54 -1.82 -24.24
C ASP A 133 4.83 -1.33 -25.51
N ALA A 134 5.22 -1.90 -26.63
CA ALA A 134 4.63 -1.55 -27.94
C ALA A 134 3.10 -1.76 -27.93
N CYS A 135 2.58 -2.72 -27.15
CA CYS A 135 1.14 -2.95 -26.99
C CYS A 135 0.47 -1.84 -26.18
N TYR A 136 1.11 -1.39 -25.10
CA TYR A 136 0.60 -0.27 -24.28
C TYR A 136 0.42 0.98 -25.14
N ASN A 137 1.47 1.40 -25.86
CA ASN A 137 1.43 2.60 -26.69
C ASN A 137 0.38 2.47 -27.80
N LYS A 138 0.28 1.28 -28.42
CA LYS A 138 -0.65 1.02 -29.51
C LYS A 138 -2.11 0.98 -29.07
N VAL A 139 -2.41 0.46 -27.88
CA VAL A 139 -3.77 0.46 -27.31
C VAL A 139 -4.14 1.85 -26.83
N LYS A 140 -3.25 2.53 -26.10
CA LYS A 140 -3.48 3.88 -25.57
C LYS A 140 -3.82 4.89 -26.68
N SER A 141 -3.15 4.78 -27.84
CA SER A 141 -3.42 5.67 -28.99
C SER A 141 -4.78 5.43 -29.68
N ARG A 142 -5.46 4.30 -29.40
CA ARG A 142 -6.71 3.91 -30.05
C ARG A 142 -7.96 4.01 -29.18
N VAL A 143 -7.79 4.04 -27.86
CA VAL A 143 -8.92 4.14 -26.93
C VAL A 143 -9.11 5.58 -26.48
N LYS A 144 -10.40 6.02 -26.47
CA LYS A 144 -10.75 7.39 -26.10
C LYS A 144 -10.66 7.65 -24.59
N VAL A 145 -10.86 6.61 -23.78
CA VAL A 145 -10.84 6.69 -22.31
C VAL A 145 -9.75 5.77 -21.79
N TRP A 146 -8.75 6.37 -21.18
CA TRP A 146 -7.65 5.68 -20.54
C TRP A 146 -7.44 6.24 -19.14
N PRO A 147 -7.33 5.39 -18.13
CA PRO A 147 -7.52 3.93 -18.11
C PRO A 147 -9.01 3.52 -18.11
N SER A 148 -9.31 2.35 -18.63
CA SER A 148 -10.66 1.76 -18.57
C SER A 148 -10.60 0.24 -18.64
N ALA A 149 -11.66 -0.46 -18.17
CA ALA A 149 -11.77 -1.91 -18.28
C ALA A 149 -11.67 -2.39 -19.73
N TYR A 150 -12.26 -1.64 -20.67
CA TYR A 150 -12.15 -1.91 -22.09
C TYR A 150 -10.70 -1.81 -22.59
N ALA A 151 -9.98 -0.75 -22.21
CA ALA A 151 -8.59 -0.57 -22.59
C ALA A 151 -7.70 -1.69 -22.04
N SER A 152 -7.94 -2.11 -20.81
CA SER A 152 -7.21 -3.24 -20.17
C SER A 152 -7.44 -4.55 -20.93
N GLY A 153 -8.67 -4.84 -21.33
CA GLY A 153 -8.98 -6.01 -22.16
C GLY A 153 -8.28 -5.98 -23.54
N GLN A 154 -8.24 -4.83 -24.19
CA GLN A 154 -7.54 -4.65 -25.47
C GLN A 154 -6.01 -4.82 -25.30
N LEU A 155 -5.44 -4.37 -24.18
CA LEU A 155 -4.02 -4.54 -23.88
C LEU A 155 -3.64 -6.01 -23.71
N VAL A 156 -4.45 -6.78 -22.97
CA VAL A 156 -4.27 -8.23 -22.82
C VAL A 156 -4.33 -8.94 -24.18
N GLN A 157 -5.31 -8.59 -25.01
CA GLN A 157 -5.42 -9.16 -26.36
C GLN A 157 -4.24 -8.80 -27.26
N CYS A 158 -3.76 -7.55 -27.18
CA CYS A 158 -2.58 -7.12 -27.92
C CYS A 158 -1.35 -7.92 -27.51
N ARG A 159 -1.12 -8.12 -26.21
CA ARG A 159 0.02 -8.90 -25.69
C ARG A 159 -0.03 -10.36 -26.11
N LYS A 160 -1.22 -10.97 -26.11
CA LYS A 160 -1.41 -12.36 -26.60
C LYS A 160 -1.14 -12.52 -28.09
N ARG A 161 -1.45 -11.52 -28.91
CA ARG A 161 -1.29 -11.57 -30.38
C ARG A 161 0.04 -10.97 -30.85
N GLY A 162 0.72 -10.23 -30.01
CA GLY A 162 1.88 -9.40 -30.35
C GLY A 162 1.49 -8.06 -30.98
N ALA A 163 2.21 -7.00 -30.63
CA ALA A 163 1.91 -5.64 -31.08
C ALA A 163 1.90 -5.51 -32.64
N ALA A 164 2.71 -6.28 -33.35
CA ALA A 164 2.78 -6.27 -34.81
C ALA A 164 1.50 -6.80 -35.48
N ASN A 165 0.82 -7.76 -34.82
CA ASN A 165 -0.32 -8.50 -35.40
C ASN A 165 -1.68 -8.01 -34.90
N TRP A 166 -1.71 -7.33 -33.74
CA TRP A 166 -2.95 -6.84 -33.18
C TRP A 166 -3.51 -5.65 -33.97
N GLY A 167 -4.80 -5.71 -34.31
CA GLY A 167 -5.51 -4.68 -35.06
C GLY A 167 -5.26 -4.70 -36.54
N LYS A 168 -4.65 -5.75 -37.10
CA LYS A 168 -4.67 -6.02 -38.55
C LYS A 168 -5.92 -6.83 -38.86
N ASN A 169 -6.84 -6.25 -39.60
CA ASN A 169 -7.93 -7.02 -40.22
C ASN A 169 -7.30 -7.99 -41.21
N LYS A 170 -7.56 -9.30 -41.06
CA LYS A 170 -7.33 -10.22 -42.18
C LYS A 170 -8.24 -9.73 -43.33
N LYS A 171 -7.64 -9.14 -44.37
CA LYS A 171 -8.36 -9.01 -45.62
C LYS A 171 -8.74 -10.44 -46.04
N LYS A 172 -10.07 -10.70 -46.16
CA LYS A 172 -10.59 -11.85 -46.86
C LYS A 172 -10.28 -11.70 -48.34
#